data_e290d91cd7d0526e28228f9f61444a33
#
_entry.id   e290d91cd7d0526e28228f9f61444a33
#
_cell.length_a   1.000
_cell.length_b   1.000
_cell.length_c   1.000
_cell.angle_alpha   90.00
_cell.angle_beta   90.00
_cell.angle_gamma   90.00
#
_symmetry.space_group_name_H-M   'P 1'
#
loop_
_entity.id
_entity.type
_entity.pdbx_description
1 polymer ?
#
loop_
_entity_poly.entity_id
_entity_poly.type
_entity_poly.pdbx_seq_one_letter_code
_entity_poly.pdbx_strand_id
1 'polypeptide(L)'
;MSKTQHYQRDLTERKRIAREVIGYGEPLETFYWDKGHPNGPEDHVITSTGLIFIYNHNTKKLVTLLIARPAQISRYYEREGRSAPESILAIAAEHQDKGYNLL
;
A
#
# COMPACT_ATOMS: atom_id res chain seq x y z
N MET A 1 -16.49 -15.35 -15.10
CA MET A 1 -15.97 -13.98 -14.91
C MET A 1 -14.49 -13.95 -15.18
N SER A 2 -14.03 -12.95 -15.92
CA SER A 2 -12.62 -12.85 -16.22
C SER A 2 -11.82 -12.39 -14.98
N LYS A 3 -10.54 -12.74 -14.96
CA LYS A 3 -9.62 -12.35 -13.92
C LYS A 3 -9.53 -10.82 -13.80
N THR A 4 -9.59 -10.14 -14.94
CA THR A 4 -9.51 -8.68 -15.01
C THR A 4 -10.69 -8.02 -14.33
N GLN A 5 -11.91 -8.51 -14.58
CA GLN A 5 -13.12 -7.95 -13.96
C GLN A 5 -13.09 -8.12 -12.44
N HIS A 6 -12.67 -9.29 -11.96
CA HIS A 6 -12.56 -9.56 -10.54
C HIS A 6 -11.55 -8.61 -9.88
N TYR A 7 -10.41 -8.45 -10.52
CA TYR A 7 -9.35 -7.58 -10.03
C TYR A 7 -9.82 -6.13 -9.95
N GLN A 8 -10.51 -5.64 -10.98
CA GLN A 8 -11.01 -4.27 -11.00
C GLN A 8 -12.03 -4.02 -9.90
N ARG A 9 -12.92 -4.99 -9.64
CA ARG A 9 -13.91 -4.87 -8.58
C ARG A 9 -13.24 -4.77 -7.22
N ASP A 10 -12.26 -5.61 -6.97
CA ASP A 10 -11.52 -5.61 -5.71
C ASP A 10 -10.79 -4.28 -5.51
N LEU A 11 -10.20 -3.74 -6.57
CA LEU A 11 -9.52 -2.46 -6.51
C LEU A 11 -10.49 -1.32 -6.22
N THR A 12 -11.68 -1.33 -6.83
CA THR A 12 -12.71 -0.32 -6.59
C THR A 12 -13.14 -0.32 -5.14
N GLU A 13 -13.43 -1.50 -4.58
CA GLU A 13 -13.83 -1.64 -3.20
C GLU A 13 -12.71 -1.21 -2.25
N ARG A 14 -11.47 -1.58 -2.57
CA ARG A 14 -10.30 -1.18 -1.79
C ARG A 14 -10.15 0.33 -1.74
N LYS A 15 -10.33 1.00 -2.88
CA LYS A 15 -10.25 2.45 -2.96
C LYS A 15 -11.35 3.10 -2.13
N ARG A 16 -12.56 2.55 -2.17
CA ARG A 16 -13.69 3.07 -1.40
C ARG A 16 -13.40 2.99 0.11
N ILE A 17 -12.93 1.84 0.58
CA ILE A 17 -12.61 1.65 1.99
C ILE A 17 -11.47 2.58 2.41
N ALA A 18 -10.44 2.69 1.57
CA ALA A 18 -9.31 3.57 1.87
C ALA A 18 -9.76 5.02 2.01
N ARG A 19 -10.64 5.48 1.12
CA ARG A 19 -11.10 6.88 1.12
C ARG A 19 -12.13 7.15 2.20
N GLU A 20 -13.15 6.27 2.33
CA GLU A 20 -14.33 6.57 3.12
C GLU A 20 -14.28 6.03 4.55
N VAL A 21 -13.57 4.94 4.76
CA VAL A 21 -13.52 4.27 6.07
C VAL A 21 -12.22 4.57 6.80
N ILE A 22 -11.09 4.39 6.12
CA ILE A 22 -9.77 4.54 6.75
C ILE A 22 -9.30 5.98 6.73
N GLY A 23 -9.44 6.64 5.59
CA GLY A 23 -8.86 7.95 5.34
C GLY A 23 -7.42 7.83 4.84
N TYR A 24 -7.01 8.74 3.96
CA TYR A 24 -5.70 8.64 3.32
C TYR A 24 -4.54 8.94 4.26
N GLY A 25 -4.76 9.80 5.26
CA GLY A 25 -3.70 10.18 6.19
C GLY A 25 -2.62 11.02 5.54
N GLU A 26 -1.46 11.06 6.20
CA GLU A 26 -0.31 11.83 5.75
C GLU A 26 0.78 10.88 5.25
N PRO A 27 1.54 11.24 4.20
CA PRO A 27 2.69 10.44 3.78
C PRO A 27 3.76 10.43 4.89
N LEU A 28 4.25 9.24 5.24
CA LEU A 28 5.29 9.09 6.26
C LEU A 28 6.64 8.73 5.66
N GLU A 29 6.65 7.78 4.74
CA GLU A 29 7.88 7.25 4.15
C GLU A 29 7.64 6.93 2.69
N THR A 30 8.65 7.15 1.86
CA THR A 30 8.64 6.75 0.46
C THR A 30 9.79 5.78 0.22
N PHE A 31 9.48 4.63 -0.37
CA PHE A 31 10.47 3.60 -0.70
C PHE A 31 10.55 3.43 -2.21
N TYR A 32 11.75 3.58 -2.74
CA TYR A 32 12.03 3.36 -4.16
C TYR A 32 12.12 1.86 -4.42
N TRP A 33 11.49 1.42 -5.50
CA TRP A 33 11.44 0.00 -5.82
C TRP A 33 11.71 -0.21 -7.31
N ASP A 34 12.84 -0.83 -7.63
CA ASP A 34 13.18 -1.15 -9.00
C ASP A 34 13.38 -2.65 -9.14
N LYS A 35 12.39 -3.32 -9.76
CA LYS A 35 12.42 -4.75 -10.01
C LYS A 35 12.82 -5.08 -11.44
N GLY A 36 13.25 -4.10 -12.22
CA GLY A 36 13.50 -4.30 -13.64
C GLY A 36 12.22 -4.46 -14.46
N HIS A 37 11.10 -4.00 -13.95
CA HIS A 37 9.82 -4.09 -14.64
C HIS A 37 9.84 -3.21 -15.90
N PRO A 38 9.19 -3.65 -17.01
CA PRO A 38 9.17 -2.85 -18.25
C PRO A 38 8.63 -1.43 -18.08
N ASN A 39 7.73 -1.23 -17.14
CA ASN A 39 7.14 0.10 -16.87
C ASN A 39 8.04 0.99 -16.01
N GLY A 40 9.20 0.48 -15.60
CA GLY A 40 10.16 1.22 -14.79
C GLY A 40 9.96 1.05 -13.29
N PRO A 41 10.76 1.79 -12.50
CA PRO A 41 10.70 1.69 -11.06
C PRO A 41 9.45 2.38 -10.48
N GLU A 42 9.18 2.09 -9.22
CA GLU A 42 8.01 2.61 -8.51
C GLU A 42 8.42 3.28 -7.22
N ASP A 43 7.59 4.22 -6.77
CA ASP A 43 7.68 4.81 -5.44
C ASP A 43 6.52 4.28 -4.61
N HIS A 44 6.81 3.67 -3.48
CA HIS A 44 5.81 3.13 -2.57
C HIS A 44 5.74 4.02 -1.34
N VAL A 45 4.62 4.70 -1.17
CA VAL A 45 4.42 5.70 -0.10
C VAL A 45 3.55 5.10 0.99
N ILE A 46 4.11 4.97 2.19
CA ILE A 46 3.37 4.50 3.36
C ILE A 46 2.77 5.71 4.07
N THR A 47 1.48 5.66 4.39
CA THR A 47 0.79 6.75 5.06
C THR A 47 0.57 6.48 6.53
N SER A 48 0.21 7.53 7.26
CA SER A 48 -0.07 7.47 8.71
C SER A 48 -1.27 6.59 9.05
N THR A 49 -2.12 6.28 8.09
CA THR A 49 -3.29 5.42 8.30
C THR A 49 -3.09 3.99 7.81
N GLY A 50 -1.86 3.63 7.45
CA GLY A 50 -1.54 2.26 7.05
C GLY A 50 -1.90 1.92 5.61
N LEU A 51 -1.92 2.91 4.73
CA LEU A 51 -2.09 2.70 3.30
C LEU A 51 -0.74 2.74 2.60
N ILE A 52 -0.66 2.08 1.45
CA ILE A 52 0.52 2.14 0.58
C ILE A 52 0.04 2.63 -0.78
N PHE A 53 0.50 3.81 -1.17
CA PHE A 53 0.23 4.35 -2.50
C PHE A 53 1.43 4.02 -3.39
N ILE A 54 1.18 3.38 -4.52
CA ILE A 54 2.23 2.97 -5.45
C ILE A 54 2.14 3.84 -6.69
N TYR A 55 3.20 4.61 -6.93
CA TYR A 55 3.32 5.50 -8.08
C TYR A 55 4.39 5.01 -9.03
N ASN A 56 4.18 5.21 -10.33
CA ASN A 56 5.26 5.05 -11.29
C ASN A 56 6.29 6.15 -11.03
N HIS A 57 7.55 5.77 -10.85
CA HIS A 57 8.61 6.73 -10.50
C HIS A 57 8.82 7.77 -11.59
N ASN A 58 8.75 7.36 -12.85
CA ASN A 58 9.04 8.23 -13.99
C ASN A 58 7.88 9.15 -14.36
N THR A 59 6.65 8.62 -14.39
CA THR A 59 5.47 9.38 -14.79
C THR A 59 4.77 10.06 -13.62
N LYS A 60 5.05 9.64 -12.39
CA LYS A 60 4.40 10.12 -11.17
C LYS A 60 2.92 9.78 -11.10
N LYS A 61 2.45 8.89 -11.96
CA LYS A 61 1.05 8.47 -11.96
C LYS A 61 0.82 7.36 -10.95
N LEU A 62 -0.34 7.40 -10.31
CA LEU A 62 -0.74 6.35 -9.38
C LEU A 62 -0.98 5.05 -10.12
N VAL A 63 -0.29 4.00 -9.70
CA VAL A 63 -0.47 2.64 -10.24
C VAL A 63 -1.59 1.94 -9.48
N THR A 64 -1.50 1.94 -8.15
CA THR A 64 -2.51 1.33 -7.29
C THR A 64 -2.33 1.80 -5.85
N LEU A 65 -3.28 1.43 -4.99
CA LEU A 65 -3.10 1.60 -3.55
C LEU A 65 -3.43 0.28 -2.86
N LEU A 66 -2.79 0.06 -1.73
CA LEU A 66 -2.97 -1.14 -0.92
C LEU A 66 -3.31 -0.74 0.50
N ILE A 67 -4.12 -1.58 1.15
CA ILE A 67 -4.35 -1.47 2.59
C ILE A 67 -3.33 -2.41 3.22
N ALA A 68 -2.38 -1.84 3.94
CA ALA A 68 -1.17 -2.55 4.32
C ALA A 68 -1.42 -3.63 5.38
N ARG A 69 -0.64 -4.71 5.28
CA ARG A 69 -0.49 -5.71 6.33
C ARG A 69 0.78 -5.39 7.12
N PRO A 70 0.86 -5.78 8.40
CA PRO A 70 2.07 -5.53 9.17
C PRO A 70 3.34 -6.08 8.50
N ALA A 71 3.26 -7.29 7.94
CA ALA A 71 4.40 -7.91 7.27
C ALA A 71 4.88 -7.12 6.06
N GLN A 72 3.96 -6.51 5.31
CA GLN A 72 4.34 -5.66 4.17
C GLN A 72 5.13 -4.45 4.63
N ILE A 73 4.64 -3.77 5.65
CA ILE A 73 5.32 -2.58 6.18
C ILE A 73 6.69 -2.94 6.71
N SER A 74 6.79 -4.00 7.51
CA SER A 74 8.08 -4.45 8.05
C SER A 74 9.09 -4.71 6.94
N ARG A 75 8.65 -5.31 5.84
CA ARG A 75 9.53 -5.68 4.73
C ARG A 75 10.19 -4.46 4.08
N TYR A 76 9.46 -3.36 3.94
CA TYR A 76 10.04 -2.13 3.38
C TYR A 76 11.17 -1.61 4.26
N TYR A 77 10.93 -1.54 5.55
CA TYR A 77 11.94 -1.01 6.49
C TYR A 77 13.13 -1.95 6.61
N GLU A 78 12.89 -3.26 6.66
CA GLU A 78 13.96 -4.26 6.79
C GLU A 78 14.93 -4.22 5.62
N ARG A 79 14.44 -3.92 4.42
CA ARG A 79 15.30 -3.78 3.25
C ARG A 79 16.33 -2.67 3.41
N GLU A 80 16.05 -1.69 4.25
CA GLU A 80 16.96 -0.59 4.54
C GLU A 80 17.66 -0.77 5.88
N GLY A 81 17.55 -1.95 6.49
CA GLY A 81 18.18 -2.22 7.76
C GLY A 81 17.53 -1.51 8.93
N ARG A 82 16.26 -1.12 8.80
CA ARG A 82 15.54 -0.38 9.84
C ARG A 82 14.35 -1.19 10.35
N SER A 83 13.88 -0.82 11.53
CA SER A 83 12.64 -1.37 12.09
C SER A 83 11.48 -0.45 11.78
N ALA A 84 10.32 -1.02 11.43
CA ALA A 84 9.13 -0.25 11.19
C ALA A 84 8.60 0.35 12.49
N PRO A 85 8.02 1.57 12.46
CA PRO A 85 7.40 2.15 13.65
C PRO A 85 6.25 1.26 14.16
N GLU A 86 6.22 1.04 15.47
CA GLU A 86 5.19 0.19 16.07
C GLU A 86 3.78 0.73 15.87
N SER A 87 3.64 2.06 15.86
CA SER A 87 2.33 2.69 15.66
C SER A 87 1.72 2.32 14.31
N ILE A 88 2.54 2.27 13.25
CA ILE A 88 2.05 1.91 11.93
C ILE A 88 1.77 0.41 11.85
N LEU A 89 2.60 -0.41 12.47
CA LEU A 89 2.36 -1.85 12.54
C LEU A 89 1.04 -2.16 13.26
N ALA A 90 0.73 -1.43 14.32
CA ALA A 90 -0.51 -1.60 15.06
C ALA A 90 -1.73 -1.24 14.20
N ILE A 91 -1.66 -0.15 13.45
CA ILE A 91 -2.72 0.27 12.54
C ILE A 91 -2.93 -0.76 11.44
N ALA A 92 -1.84 -1.27 10.86
CA ALA A 92 -1.93 -2.32 9.83
C ALA A 92 -2.53 -3.61 10.39
N ALA A 93 -2.22 -3.95 11.65
CA ALA A 93 -2.80 -5.10 12.31
C ALA A 93 -4.32 -4.94 12.50
N GLU A 94 -4.77 -3.73 12.82
CA GLU A 94 -6.21 -3.44 12.90
C GLU A 94 -6.90 -3.65 11.56
N HIS A 95 -6.28 -3.20 10.47
CA HIS A 95 -6.83 -3.42 9.13
C HIS A 95 -6.94 -4.90 8.82
N GLN A 96 -5.94 -5.67 9.22
CA GLN A 96 -5.92 -7.11 9.01
C GLN A 96 -7.06 -7.78 9.81
N ASP A 97 -7.26 -7.37 11.05
CA ASP A 97 -8.31 -7.91 11.90
C ASP A 97 -9.71 -7.63 11.34
N LYS A 98 -9.87 -6.50 10.66
CA LYS A 98 -11.13 -6.12 10.03
C LYS A 98 -11.28 -6.68 8.62
N GLY A 99 -10.27 -7.39 8.12
CA GLY A 99 -10.29 -7.98 6.79
C GLY A 99 -10.15 -7.00 5.64
N TYR A 100 -9.80 -5.75 5.90
CA TYR A 100 -9.69 -4.72 4.86
C TYR A 100 -8.61 -5.03 3.84
N ASN A 101 -7.53 -5.65 4.26
CA ASN A 101 -6.39 -5.95 3.38
C ASN A 101 -6.54 -7.27 2.62
N LEU A 102 -7.71 -7.87 2.64
CA LEU A 102 -8.03 -9.03 1.81
C LEU A 102 -8.52 -8.61 0.41
N LEU A 103 -8.72 -7.35 0.20
CA LEU A 103 -9.22 -6.82 -1.06
C LEU A 103 -8.14 -6.65 -2.11
#